data_7130520373b4a7d505aed57824b59806
#
_entry.id   7130520373b4a7d505aed57824b59806
#
_cell.length_a   1.000
_cell.length_b   1.000
_cell.length_c   1.000
_cell.angle_alpha   90.00
_cell.angle_beta   90.00
_cell.angle_gamma   90.00
#
_symmetry.space_group_name_H-M   'P 1'
#
loop_
_entity.id
_entity.type
_entity.pdbx_description
1 polymer ?
#
loop_
_entity_poly.entity_id
_entity_poly.type
_entity_poly.pdbx_seq_one_letter_code
_entity_poly.pdbx_strand_id
1 'polypeptide(L)'
;MAKKVTGYIKLQVPAGSANPSPPIGPALGQRGLNIMEFCKTFNARTQEQEKGMPIPVTITVFSDKSFTFEMRTPPASYYLKKAAKLESGSKAPGRDVAGSVTMAQVREIAKAKMKDLNANDIEAAAKLIAGSARSMGIEVKP
;
A
#
# COMPACT_ATOMS: atom_id res chain seq x y z
N MET A 1 7.16 -8.14 30.18
CA MET A 1 8.13 -7.06 29.99
C MET A 1 8.02 -6.51 28.57
N ALA A 2 8.16 -5.20 28.43
CA ALA A 2 8.16 -4.59 27.10
C ALA A 2 9.43 -4.99 26.33
N LYS A 3 9.27 -5.53 25.14
CA LYS A 3 10.39 -5.88 24.28
C LYS A 3 10.99 -4.63 23.66
N LYS A 4 12.30 -4.59 23.56
CA LYS A 4 12.98 -3.46 22.94
C LYS A 4 12.86 -3.53 21.42
N VAL A 5 12.39 -2.47 20.80
CA VAL A 5 12.32 -2.35 19.34
C VAL A 5 13.72 -2.07 18.79
N THR A 6 14.18 -2.91 17.86
CA THR A 6 15.47 -2.72 17.20
C THR A 6 15.37 -2.05 15.85
N GLY A 7 14.19 -2.07 15.23
CA GLY A 7 13.98 -1.39 13.96
C GLY A 7 12.62 -1.68 13.35
N TYR A 8 12.41 -1.06 12.21
CA TYR A 8 11.18 -1.19 11.43
C TYR A 8 11.53 -1.59 10.00
N ILE A 9 10.67 -2.41 9.39
CA ILE A 9 10.77 -2.78 7.98
C ILE A 9 9.45 -2.39 7.32
N LYS A 10 9.52 -1.64 6.23
CA LYS A 10 8.34 -1.24 5.45
C LYS A 10 8.39 -1.91 4.08
N LEU A 11 7.34 -2.64 3.75
CA LEU A 11 7.24 -3.39 2.51
C LEU A 11 5.87 -3.22 1.88
N GLN A 12 5.79 -3.47 0.58
CA GLN A 12 4.52 -3.67 -0.12
C GLN A 12 4.48 -5.14 -0.56
N VAL A 13 3.47 -5.87 -0.09
CA VAL A 13 3.35 -7.31 -0.32
C VAL A 13 2.03 -7.60 -1.02
N PRO A 14 2.02 -8.40 -2.10
CA PRO A 14 0.78 -8.79 -2.76
C PRO A 14 -0.12 -9.59 -1.80
N ALA A 15 -1.39 -9.22 -1.70
CA ALA A 15 -2.36 -9.90 -0.85
C ALA A 15 -2.50 -11.38 -1.23
N GLY A 16 -2.43 -12.25 -0.23
CA GLY A 16 -2.58 -13.69 -0.42
C GLY A 16 -1.43 -14.37 -1.17
N SER A 17 -0.37 -13.65 -1.52
CA SER A 17 0.72 -14.14 -2.36
C SER A 17 2.10 -13.84 -1.76
N ALA A 18 2.19 -13.66 -0.45
CA ALA A 18 3.49 -13.46 0.20
C ALA A 18 4.33 -14.73 0.09
N ASN A 19 5.57 -14.57 -0.36
CA ASN A 19 6.52 -15.69 -0.50
C ASN A 19 7.94 -15.22 -0.15
N PRO A 20 8.90 -16.16 0.04
CA PRO A 20 10.27 -15.79 0.39
C PRO A 20 11.07 -15.09 -0.70
N SER A 21 10.51 -14.90 -1.88
CA SER A 21 11.21 -14.21 -2.98
C SER A 21 11.37 -12.72 -2.67
N PRO A 22 12.30 -12.01 -3.35
CA PRO A 22 12.38 -10.56 -3.22
C PRO A 22 11.01 -9.89 -3.47
N PRO A 23 10.65 -8.83 -2.73
CA PRO A 23 11.50 -8.10 -1.76
C PRO A 23 11.43 -8.64 -0.32
N ILE A 24 10.59 -9.63 -0.02
CA ILE A 24 10.31 -10.07 1.35
C ILE A 24 11.51 -10.81 1.96
N GLY A 25 12.07 -11.79 1.23
CA GLY A 25 13.17 -12.60 1.72
C GLY A 25 14.38 -11.79 2.19
N PRO A 26 14.98 -10.97 1.30
CA PRO A 26 16.13 -10.14 1.69
C PRO A 26 15.84 -9.16 2.82
N ALA A 27 14.67 -8.52 2.82
CA ALA A 27 14.30 -7.52 3.83
C ALA A 27 14.20 -8.13 5.22
N LEU A 28 13.55 -9.29 5.34
CA LEU A 28 13.42 -10.01 6.61
C LEU A 28 14.70 -10.74 6.99
N GLY A 29 15.40 -11.29 6.01
CA GLY A 29 16.65 -12.02 6.21
C GLY A 29 17.74 -11.16 6.82
N GLN A 30 17.85 -9.88 6.43
CA GLN A 30 18.82 -8.95 6.99
C GLN A 30 18.63 -8.73 8.50
N ARG A 31 17.41 -8.88 8.98
CA ARG A 31 17.06 -8.72 10.39
C ARG A 31 17.03 -10.05 11.15
N GLY A 32 17.26 -11.16 10.45
CA GLY A 32 17.25 -12.50 11.06
C GLY A 32 15.87 -12.98 11.48
N LEU A 33 14.82 -12.51 10.81
CA LEU A 33 13.44 -12.87 11.11
C LEU A 33 13.01 -14.14 10.38
N ASN A 34 11.99 -14.81 10.90
CA ASN A 34 11.42 -16.00 10.28
C ASN A 34 10.50 -15.60 9.10
N ILE A 35 11.02 -15.75 7.90
CA ILE A 35 10.33 -15.36 6.66
C ILE A 35 9.05 -16.19 6.45
N MET A 36 9.12 -17.50 6.70
CA MET A 36 7.97 -18.38 6.48
C MET A 36 6.81 -18.09 7.43
N GLU A 37 7.11 -17.74 8.67
CA GLU A 37 6.10 -17.36 9.66
C GLU A 37 5.38 -16.08 9.23
N PHE A 38 6.12 -15.10 8.76
CA PHE A 38 5.55 -13.87 8.22
C PHE A 38 4.63 -14.17 7.03
N CYS A 39 5.11 -14.93 6.06
CA CYS A 39 4.34 -15.29 4.86
C CYS A 39 3.03 -15.99 5.21
N LYS A 40 3.08 -16.99 6.11
CA LYS A 40 1.88 -17.71 6.55
C LYS A 40 0.87 -16.78 7.22
N THR A 41 1.32 -15.98 8.17
CA THR A 41 0.44 -15.09 8.92
C THR A 41 -0.16 -14.02 8.02
N PHE A 42 0.66 -13.43 7.15
CA PHE A 42 0.20 -12.42 6.19
C PHE A 42 -0.84 -13.00 5.23
N ASN A 43 -0.55 -14.16 4.64
CA ASN A 43 -1.48 -14.81 3.71
C ASN A 43 -2.80 -15.17 4.40
N ALA A 44 -2.76 -15.64 5.63
CA ALA A 44 -3.97 -15.95 6.41
C ALA A 44 -4.83 -14.70 6.64
N ARG A 45 -4.20 -13.57 6.96
CA ARG A 45 -4.91 -12.30 7.20
C ARG A 45 -5.45 -11.64 5.93
N THR A 46 -4.88 -11.96 4.78
CA THR A 46 -5.25 -11.34 3.50
C THR A 46 -6.06 -12.24 2.58
N GLN A 47 -6.51 -13.41 3.07
CA GLN A 47 -7.29 -14.35 2.25
C GLN A 47 -8.56 -13.76 1.67
N GLU A 48 -9.23 -12.88 2.42
CA GLU A 48 -10.48 -12.25 2.02
C GLU A 48 -10.27 -11.06 1.06
N GLN A 49 -9.04 -10.64 0.86
CA GLN A 49 -8.72 -9.51 0.01
C GLN A 49 -8.44 -9.95 -1.42
N GLU A 50 -8.52 -9.02 -2.35
CA GLU A 50 -8.22 -9.26 -3.75
C GLU A 50 -6.77 -9.72 -3.91
N LYS A 51 -6.55 -10.87 -4.54
CA LYS A 51 -5.19 -11.40 -4.76
C LYS A 51 -4.37 -10.47 -5.65
N GLY A 52 -3.11 -10.30 -5.28
CA GLY A 52 -2.20 -9.44 -6.03
C GLY A 52 -2.31 -7.96 -5.69
N MET A 53 -3.27 -7.57 -4.85
CA MET A 53 -3.40 -6.19 -4.40
C MET A 53 -2.21 -5.82 -3.49
N PRO A 54 -1.40 -4.80 -3.84
CA PRO A 54 -0.26 -4.46 -3.00
C PRO A 54 -0.73 -3.88 -1.67
N ILE A 55 -0.27 -4.49 -0.58
CA ILE A 55 -0.62 -4.05 0.77
C ILE A 55 0.64 -3.53 1.44
N PRO A 56 0.68 -2.25 1.85
CA PRO A 56 1.78 -1.73 2.63
C PRO A 56 1.79 -2.38 4.01
N VAL A 57 2.94 -2.90 4.40
CA VAL A 57 3.14 -3.56 5.69
C VAL A 57 4.27 -2.88 6.43
N THR A 58 4.05 -2.54 7.69
CA THR A 58 5.10 -2.06 8.59
C THR A 58 5.39 -3.14 9.61
N ILE A 59 6.61 -3.68 9.59
CA ILE A 59 7.04 -4.74 10.49
C ILE A 59 7.89 -4.12 11.58
N THR A 60 7.49 -4.33 12.84
CA THR A 60 8.27 -3.91 14.00
C THR A 60 9.13 -5.08 14.47
N VAL A 61 10.45 -4.87 14.51
CA VAL A 61 11.42 -5.90 14.89
C VAL A 61 11.86 -5.68 16.32
N PHE A 62 11.84 -6.74 17.12
CA PHE A 62 12.24 -6.71 18.53
C PHE A 62 13.63 -7.35 18.73
N SER A 63 14.24 -7.05 19.88
CA SER A 63 15.59 -7.52 20.20
C SER A 63 15.74 -9.04 20.29
N ASP A 64 14.65 -9.75 20.59
CA ASP A 64 14.61 -11.22 20.66
C ASP A 64 14.34 -11.89 19.31
N LYS A 65 14.43 -11.12 18.21
CA LYS A 65 14.13 -11.56 16.85
C LYS A 65 12.66 -11.91 16.62
N SER A 66 11.77 -11.56 17.54
CA SER A 66 10.35 -11.59 17.27
C SER A 66 9.91 -10.35 16.49
N PHE A 67 8.73 -10.40 15.90
CA PHE A 67 8.20 -9.28 15.14
C PHE A 67 6.69 -9.20 15.25
N THR A 68 6.19 -7.99 15.06
CA THR A 68 4.76 -7.75 14.81
C THR A 68 4.64 -6.94 13.53
N PHE A 69 3.49 -7.02 12.87
CA PHE A 69 3.29 -6.24 11.66
C PHE A 69 1.88 -5.66 11.59
N GLU A 70 1.79 -4.51 10.97
CA GLU A 70 0.53 -3.84 10.70
C GLU A 70 0.35 -3.72 9.19
N MET A 71 -0.86 -4.04 8.73
CA MET A 71 -1.24 -3.89 7.33
C MET A 71 -2.05 -2.60 7.17
N ARG A 72 -1.80 -1.90 6.07
CA ARG A 72 -2.53 -0.69 5.73
C ARG A 72 -3.31 -0.90 4.44
N THR A 73 -4.14 0.07 4.08
CA THR A 73 -4.84 0.03 2.80
C THR A 73 -3.86 0.14 1.64
N PRO A 74 -4.18 -0.42 0.46
CA PRO A 74 -3.32 -0.31 -0.72
C PRO A 74 -2.97 1.14 -1.03
N PRO A 75 -1.82 1.40 -1.72
CA PRO A 75 -1.43 2.76 -2.09
C PRO A 75 -2.49 3.43 -2.96
N ALA A 76 -2.61 4.74 -2.83
CA ALA A 76 -3.53 5.53 -3.69
C ALA A 76 -3.24 5.30 -5.18
N SER A 77 -1.97 5.13 -5.54
CA SER A 77 -1.57 4.84 -6.92
C SER A 77 -2.21 3.57 -7.48
N TYR A 78 -2.35 2.54 -6.66
CA TYR A 78 -2.99 1.30 -7.08
C TYR A 78 -4.47 1.55 -7.43
N TYR A 79 -5.20 2.22 -6.54
CA TYR A 79 -6.61 2.53 -6.77
C TYR A 79 -6.81 3.43 -7.99
N LEU A 80 -5.94 4.42 -8.17
CA LEU A 80 -6.02 5.35 -9.30
C LEU A 80 -5.76 4.64 -10.63
N LYS A 81 -4.77 3.77 -10.69
CA LYS A 81 -4.51 2.95 -11.89
C LYS A 81 -5.69 2.05 -12.21
N LYS A 82 -6.27 1.43 -11.20
CA LYS A 82 -7.44 0.55 -11.36
C LYS A 82 -8.65 1.34 -11.86
N ALA A 83 -8.92 2.51 -11.29
CA ALA A 83 -10.04 3.37 -11.70
C ALA A 83 -9.88 3.90 -13.12
N ALA A 84 -8.66 4.26 -13.51
CA ALA A 84 -8.35 4.75 -14.85
C ALA A 84 -8.14 3.62 -15.87
N LYS A 85 -8.15 2.35 -15.41
CA LYS A 85 -7.89 1.14 -16.23
C LYS A 85 -6.51 1.19 -16.90
N LEU A 86 -5.50 1.61 -16.15
CA LEU A 86 -4.12 1.72 -16.59
C LEU A 86 -3.23 0.69 -15.89
N GLU A 87 -2.22 0.20 -16.60
CA GLU A 87 -1.19 -0.66 -16.01
C GLU A 87 -0.14 0.17 -15.26
N SER A 88 0.16 1.36 -15.78
CA SER A 88 1.13 2.26 -15.16
C SER A 88 0.72 3.71 -15.38
N GLY A 89 1.27 4.60 -14.57
CA GLY A 89 1.09 6.04 -14.74
C GLY A 89 1.87 6.57 -15.95
N SER A 90 1.78 7.88 -16.15
CA SER A 90 2.50 8.55 -17.23
C SER A 90 4.02 8.45 -17.05
N LYS A 91 4.76 8.33 -18.16
CA LYS A 91 6.22 8.39 -18.14
C LYS A 91 6.73 9.81 -17.93
N ALA A 92 5.91 10.81 -18.26
CA ALA A 92 6.25 12.22 -18.10
C ALA A 92 5.09 12.96 -17.41
N PRO A 93 4.88 12.75 -16.09
CA PRO A 93 3.80 13.43 -15.38
C PRO A 93 3.96 14.96 -15.45
N GLY A 94 2.87 15.65 -15.67
CA GLY A 94 2.88 17.11 -15.84
C GLY A 94 3.06 17.57 -17.28
N ARG A 95 3.50 16.69 -18.18
CA ARG A 95 3.56 16.93 -19.62
C ARG A 95 2.53 16.11 -20.37
N ASP A 96 2.56 14.80 -20.11
CA ASP A 96 1.67 13.85 -20.76
C ASP A 96 0.65 13.29 -19.80
N VAL A 97 -0.59 13.14 -20.26
CA VAL A 97 -1.68 12.55 -19.49
C VAL A 97 -1.85 11.09 -19.94
N ALA A 98 -1.70 10.14 -19.00
CA ALA A 98 -1.85 8.73 -19.29
C ALA A 98 -3.32 8.29 -19.28
N GLY A 99 -4.17 8.96 -18.53
CA GLY A 99 -5.58 8.62 -18.41
C GLY A 99 -6.31 9.65 -17.57
N SER A 100 -7.56 9.38 -17.26
CA SER A 100 -8.38 10.28 -16.46
C SER A 100 -9.28 9.51 -15.50
N VAL A 101 -9.61 10.16 -14.38
CA VAL A 101 -10.58 9.67 -13.41
C VAL A 101 -11.56 10.79 -13.09
N THR A 102 -12.76 10.46 -12.62
CA THR A 102 -13.75 11.44 -12.21
C THR A 102 -13.63 11.74 -10.72
N MET A 103 -14.14 12.88 -10.28
CA MET A 103 -14.18 13.20 -8.85
C MET A 103 -14.99 12.19 -8.04
N ALA A 104 -16.02 11.59 -8.63
CA ALA A 104 -16.78 10.52 -7.99
C ALA A 104 -15.89 9.32 -7.67
N GLN A 105 -15.07 8.89 -8.63
CA GLN A 105 -14.11 7.81 -8.43
C GLN A 105 -13.05 8.17 -7.37
N VAL A 106 -12.58 9.41 -7.38
CA VAL A 106 -11.62 9.92 -6.39
C VAL A 106 -12.22 9.88 -4.99
N ARG A 107 -13.49 10.26 -4.83
CA ARG A 107 -14.20 10.21 -3.55
C ARG A 107 -14.37 8.77 -3.05
N GLU A 108 -14.67 7.83 -3.93
CA GLU A 108 -14.75 6.40 -3.57
C GLU A 108 -13.42 5.88 -3.06
N ILE A 109 -12.31 6.23 -3.73
CA ILE A 109 -10.96 5.87 -3.28
C ILE A 109 -10.68 6.51 -1.92
N ALA A 110 -11.04 7.77 -1.74
CA ALA A 110 -10.86 8.46 -0.47
C ALA A 110 -11.62 7.78 0.67
N LYS A 111 -12.86 7.34 0.43
CA LYS A 111 -13.64 6.58 1.43
C LYS A 111 -12.91 5.28 1.83
N ALA A 112 -12.39 4.56 0.85
CA ALA A 112 -11.69 3.29 1.10
C ALA A 112 -10.41 3.50 1.94
N LYS A 113 -9.75 4.65 1.77
CA LYS A 113 -8.49 4.96 2.49
C LYS A 113 -8.67 5.83 3.73
N MET A 114 -9.89 6.25 4.07
CA MET A 114 -10.10 7.20 5.20
C MET A 114 -9.45 6.74 6.50
N LYS A 115 -9.45 5.45 6.77
CA LYS A 115 -8.86 4.89 8.00
C LYS A 115 -7.34 5.10 8.10
N ASP A 116 -6.66 5.27 6.96
CA ASP A 116 -5.21 5.48 6.91
C ASP A 116 -4.83 6.94 6.66
N LEU A 117 -5.80 7.79 6.34
CA LEU A 117 -5.56 9.19 6.02
C LEU A 117 -5.73 10.09 7.24
N ASN A 118 -5.00 11.17 7.25
CA ASN A 118 -5.08 12.21 8.27
C ASN A 118 -6.09 13.31 7.88
N ALA A 119 -7.00 13.02 6.97
CA ALA A 119 -8.02 13.96 6.53
C ALA A 119 -9.21 13.95 7.49
N ASN A 120 -9.78 15.13 7.75
CA ASN A 120 -10.91 15.26 8.67
C ASN A 120 -12.25 14.92 8.00
N ASP A 121 -12.34 15.08 6.69
CA ASP A 121 -13.55 14.79 5.92
C ASP A 121 -13.22 14.20 4.55
N ILE A 122 -14.25 13.75 3.84
CA ILE A 122 -14.10 13.10 2.52
C ILE A 122 -13.57 14.07 1.47
N GLU A 123 -13.97 15.32 1.52
CA GLU A 123 -13.51 16.33 0.55
C GLU A 123 -12.01 16.59 0.70
N ALA A 124 -11.51 16.70 1.92
CA ALA A 124 -10.08 16.80 2.19
C ALA A 124 -9.32 15.57 1.72
N ALA A 125 -9.85 14.39 1.99
CA ALA A 125 -9.28 13.13 1.52
C ALA A 125 -9.26 13.05 -0.02
N ALA A 126 -10.34 13.49 -0.67
CA ALA A 126 -10.42 13.54 -2.13
C ALA A 126 -9.36 14.45 -2.73
N LYS A 127 -9.07 15.59 -2.11
CA LYS A 127 -7.98 16.47 -2.54
C LYS A 127 -6.60 15.79 -2.48
N LEU A 128 -6.36 15.01 -1.42
CA LEU A 128 -5.11 14.24 -1.30
C LEU A 128 -4.97 13.23 -2.43
N ILE A 129 -6.04 12.51 -2.72
CA ILE A 129 -6.05 11.51 -3.79
C ILE A 129 -5.91 12.19 -5.16
N ALA A 130 -6.59 13.31 -5.38
CA ALA A 130 -6.46 14.08 -6.62
C ALA A 130 -5.04 14.57 -6.85
N GLY A 131 -4.34 15.02 -5.79
CA GLY A 131 -2.93 15.37 -5.87
C GLY A 131 -2.04 14.20 -6.27
N SER A 132 -2.31 13.01 -5.74
CA SER A 132 -1.60 11.78 -6.12
C SER A 132 -1.84 11.44 -7.59
N ALA A 133 -3.08 11.57 -8.07
CA ALA A 133 -3.43 11.36 -9.48
C ALA A 133 -2.65 12.30 -10.40
N ARG A 134 -2.60 13.56 -10.04
CA ARG A 134 -1.86 14.57 -10.79
C ARG A 134 -0.37 14.22 -10.88
N SER A 135 0.23 13.76 -9.79
CA SER A 135 1.63 13.35 -9.77
C SER A 135 1.92 12.12 -10.64
N MET A 136 0.90 11.31 -10.90
CA MET A 136 0.99 10.13 -11.75
C MET A 136 0.70 10.41 -13.22
N GLY A 137 0.34 11.64 -13.58
CA GLY A 137 -0.10 11.99 -14.93
C GLY A 137 -1.52 11.55 -15.24
N ILE A 138 -2.37 11.44 -14.23
CA ILE A 138 -3.79 11.12 -14.38
C ILE A 138 -4.59 12.40 -14.16
N GLU A 139 -5.42 12.75 -15.14
CA GLU A 139 -6.28 13.92 -15.05
C GLU A 139 -7.52 13.62 -14.22
N VAL A 140 -7.86 14.52 -13.31
CA VAL A 140 -9.09 14.41 -12.51
C VAL A 140 -10.14 15.32 -13.13
N LYS A 141 -11.23 14.72 -13.60
CA LYS A 141 -12.36 15.45 -14.20
C LYS A 141 -13.48 15.62 -13.17
N PRO A 142 -14.18 16.76 -13.23
CA PRO A 142 -15.31 17.00 -12.32
C PRO A 142 -16.42 15.95 -12.41
#